data_ce1036c9b461b67028b139f9812114a8
#
_entry.id   ce1036c9b461b67028b139f9812114a8
#
_cell.length_a   1.000
_cell.length_b   1.000
_cell.length_c   1.000
_cell.angle_alpha   90.00
_cell.angle_beta   90.00
_cell.angle_gamma   90.00
#
_symmetry.space_group_name_H-M   'P 1'
#
loop_
_entity.id
_entity.type
_entity.pdbx_description
1 polymer ?
#
loop_
_entity_poly.entity_id
_entity_poly.type
_entity_poly.pdbx_seq_one_letter_code
_entity_poly.pdbx_strand_id
1 'polypeptide(L)'
;MANLFDLYKLIKENEVSAYTIYLDMDGVIANFDQRFRDIAGMEPKEFEEKYGKKKFWKLIDEDNKIKFWVGIPVMPGAKKLVNYVSQYDYEILTAPSIRKQSRIGKMVWLRKVHSDLFPNTPKVNFKPAKEKHQVKPSLTKSDILIDDKASTIDTWNATGGTGILYTSADNTIKQLKDLGL
;
A
#
# COMPACT_ATOMS: atom_id res chain seq x y z
N MET A 1 -0.66 43.38 10.47
CA MET A 1 -1.75 42.84 9.64
C MET A 1 -1.17 41.72 8.81
N ALA A 2 -1.70 40.50 8.94
CA ALA A 2 -1.31 39.40 8.07
C ALA A 2 -1.73 39.77 6.64
N ASN A 3 -0.84 39.60 5.67
CA ASN A 3 -1.18 39.87 4.28
C ASN A 3 -2.01 38.72 3.69
N LEU A 4 -2.64 38.96 2.55
CA LEU A 4 -3.51 37.97 1.88
C LEU A 4 -2.76 36.66 1.56
N PHE A 5 -1.46 36.72 1.33
CA PHE A 5 -0.60 35.56 1.05
C PHE A 5 -0.36 34.74 2.33
N ASP A 6 -0.14 35.40 3.49
CA ASP A 6 0.01 34.74 4.79
C ASP A 6 -1.32 34.07 5.21
N LEU A 7 -2.45 34.72 4.93
CA LEU A 7 -3.79 34.17 5.17
C LEU A 7 -4.07 32.97 4.27
N TYR A 8 -3.71 33.06 2.99
CA TYR A 8 -3.83 31.95 2.03
C TYR A 8 -2.95 30.76 2.42
N LYS A 9 -1.72 31.02 2.91
CA LYS A 9 -0.81 30.02 3.40
C LYS A 9 -1.33 29.36 4.68
N LEU A 10 -1.88 30.13 5.61
CA LEU A 10 -2.52 29.64 6.83
C LEU A 10 -3.79 28.80 6.53
N ILE A 11 -4.57 29.21 5.55
CA ILE A 11 -5.72 28.44 5.07
C ILE A 11 -5.26 27.14 4.43
N LYS A 12 -4.24 27.17 3.57
CA LYS A 12 -3.63 25.98 2.98
C LYS A 12 -2.98 25.07 4.02
N GLU A 13 -2.30 25.63 5.03
CA GLU A 13 -1.71 24.85 6.14
C GLU A 13 -2.77 24.27 7.08
N ASN A 14 -3.95 24.87 7.20
CA ASN A 14 -5.10 24.32 7.92
C ASN A 14 -5.98 23.39 7.05
N GLU A 15 -5.90 23.49 5.72
CA GLU A 15 -6.43 22.52 4.77
C GLU A 15 -5.50 21.31 4.59
N VAL A 16 -4.28 21.37 5.18
CA VAL A 16 -3.36 20.25 5.21
C VAL A 16 -4.04 19.09 5.92
N SER A 17 -4.52 18.20 5.08
CA SER A 17 -4.94 16.85 5.36
C SER A 17 -6.33 16.67 5.97
N ALA A 18 -7.37 17.13 5.27
CA ALA A 18 -8.68 16.49 5.39
C ALA A 18 -8.60 15.00 4.98
N TYR A 19 -7.58 14.60 4.22
CA TYR A 19 -7.42 13.27 3.67
C TYR A 19 -6.37 12.44 4.42
N THR A 20 -6.67 11.16 4.67
CA THR A 20 -5.70 10.15 5.07
C THR A 20 -5.58 9.13 3.95
N ILE A 21 -4.37 8.95 3.41
CA ILE A 21 -4.12 8.00 2.32
C ILE A 21 -3.56 6.69 2.90
N TYR A 22 -4.27 5.61 2.67
CA TYR A 22 -3.82 4.25 2.99
C TYR A 22 -3.25 3.60 1.73
N LEU A 23 -1.96 3.28 1.78
CA LEU A 23 -1.23 2.72 0.64
C LEU A 23 -0.98 1.23 0.89
N ASP A 24 -1.49 0.35 0.03
CA ASP A 24 -1.11 -1.06 0.10
C ASP A 24 0.37 -1.25 -0.28
N MET A 25 0.91 -2.37 0.11
CA MET A 25 2.30 -2.71 -0.16
C MET A 25 2.43 -3.61 -1.38
N ASP A 26 1.90 -4.84 -1.29
CA ASP A 26 2.05 -5.84 -2.35
C ASP A 26 1.21 -5.46 -3.58
N GLY A 27 1.81 -5.46 -4.77
CA GLY A 27 1.14 -5.06 -6.00
C GLY A 27 1.06 -3.54 -6.22
N VAL A 28 1.39 -2.70 -5.21
CA VAL A 28 1.35 -1.23 -5.31
C VAL A 28 2.74 -0.60 -5.21
N ILE A 29 3.50 -0.87 -4.14
CA ILE A 29 4.86 -0.38 -3.97
C ILE A 29 5.91 -1.49 -3.95
N ALA A 30 5.50 -2.72 -3.65
CA ALA A 30 6.33 -3.92 -3.63
C ALA A 30 5.84 -4.92 -4.69
N ASN A 31 6.73 -5.34 -5.59
CA ASN A 31 6.41 -6.21 -6.72
C ASN A 31 6.43 -7.68 -6.28
N PHE A 32 5.35 -8.08 -5.57
CA PHE A 32 5.18 -9.43 -5.06
C PHE A 32 5.24 -10.49 -6.16
N ASP A 33 4.58 -10.24 -7.29
CA ASP A 33 4.50 -11.19 -8.40
C ASP A 33 5.87 -11.43 -9.03
N GLN A 34 6.69 -10.38 -9.21
CA GLN A 34 8.07 -10.53 -9.68
C GLN A 34 8.88 -11.39 -8.72
N ARG A 35 8.79 -11.12 -7.41
CA ARG A 35 9.48 -11.92 -6.40
C ARG A 35 9.05 -13.38 -6.44
N PHE A 36 7.77 -13.62 -6.62
CA PHE A 36 7.25 -14.98 -6.72
C PHE A 36 7.78 -15.68 -7.98
N ARG A 37 7.74 -15.01 -9.15
CA ARG A 37 8.33 -15.54 -10.40
C ARG A 37 9.79 -15.90 -10.27
N ASP A 38 10.58 -15.03 -9.63
CA ASP A 38 12.03 -15.24 -9.44
C ASP A 38 12.31 -16.53 -8.65
N ILE A 39 11.41 -16.94 -7.76
CA ILE A 39 11.57 -18.13 -6.92
C ILE A 39 10.91 -19.36 -7.52
N ALA A 40 9.71 -19.21 -8.05
CA ALA A 40 8.84 -20.31 -8.51
C ALA A 40 8.99 -20.64 -10.00
N GLY A 41 9.54 -19.69 -10.80
CA GLY A 41 9.65 -19.80 -12.25
C GLY A 41 8.32 -19.68 -13.00
N MET A 42 7.24 -19.25 -12.30
CA MET A 42 5.91 -19.07 -12.89
C MET A 42 5.10 -18.02 -12.12
N GLU A 43 3.97 -17.59 -12.72
CA GLU A 43 3.08 -16.62 -12.10
C GLU A 43 2.43 -17.15 -10.81
N PRO A 44 2.16 -16.28 -9.81
CA PRO A 44 1.52 -16.68 -8.55
C PRO A 44 0.20 -17.42 -8.75
N LYS A 45 -0.66 -16.89 -9.63
CA LYS A 45 -1.97 -17.48 -9.93
C LYS A 45 -1.84 -18.87 -10.59
N GLU A 46 -0.97 -18.98 -11.59
CA GLU A 46 -0.69 -20.25 -12.28
C GLU A 46 -0.15 -21.30 -11.30
N PHE A 47 0.74 -20.90 -10.39
CA PHE A 47 1.28 -21.79 -9.37
C PHE A 47 0.19 -22.27 -8.41
N GLU A 48 -0.68 -21.35 -7.94
CA GLU A 48 -1.76 -21.70 -7.03
C GLU A 48 -2.77 -22.63 -7.69
N GLU A 49 -3.14 -22.39 -8.96
CA GLU A 49 -4.02 -23.26 -9.74
C GLU A 49 -3.43 -24.65 -9.95
N LYS A 50 -2.14 -24.75 -10.26
CA LYS A 50 -1.45 -26.00 -10.56
C LYS A 50 -1.12 -26.82 -9.32
N TYR A 51 -0.69 -26.18 -8.24
CA TYR A 51 -0.14 -26.86 -7.07
C TYR A 51 -0.98 -26.68 -5.80
N GLY A 52 -1.95 -25.81 -5.83
CA GLY A 52 -2.87 -25.51 -4.74
C GLY A 52 -2.31 -24.53 -3.70
N LYS A 53 -3.22 -23.87 -3.01
CA LYS A 53 -2.95 -22.83 -2.01
C LYS A 53 -1.99 -23.25 -0.89
N LYS A 54 -2.03 -24.51 -0.48
CA LYS A 54 -1.14 -25.02 0.57
C LYS A 54 0.32 -24.99 0.14
N LYS A 55 0.62 -25.42 -1.11
CA LYS A 55 2.00 -25.39 -1.63
C LYS A 55 2.47 -23.98 -1.91
N PHE A 56 1.56 -23.11 -2.38
CA PHE A 56 1.83 -21.69 -2.57
C PHE A 56 2.35 -21.04 -1.28
N TRP A 57 1.61 -21.15 -0.18
CA TRP A 57 2.02 -20.57 1.10
C TRP A 57 3.22 -21.28 1.74
N LYS A 58 3.38 -22.59 1.48
CA LYS A 58 4.58 -23.32 1.92
C LYS A 58 5.83 -22.73 1.27
N LEU A 59 5.82 -22.50 -0.03
CA LEU A 59 6.94 -21.89 -0.76
C LEU A 59 7.33 -20.53 -0.16
N ILE A 60 6.37 -19.69 0.15
CA ILE A 60 6.59 -18.34 0.68
C ILE A 60 7.05 -18.40 2.15
N ASP A 61 6.24 -19.02 2.99
CA ASP A 61 6.34 -18.85 4.44
C ASP A 61 7.22 -19.91 5.13
N GLU A 62 7.42 -21.09 4.53
CA GLU A 62 8.19 -22.18 5.12
C GLU A 62 9.53 -22.38 4.42
N ASP A 63 9.56 -22.38 3.09
CA ASP A 63 10.78 -22.65 2.33
C ASP A 63 11.65 -21.37 2.23
N ASN A 64 11.05 -20.20 1.95
CA ASN A 64 11.76 -18.92 1.81
C ASN A 64 11.67 -18.01 3.06
N LYS A 65 10.62 -18.14 3.86
CA LYS A 65 10.46 -17.42 5.13
C LYS A 65 10.62 -15.90 4.98
N ILE A 66 11.38 -15.29 5.89
CA ILE A 66 11.65 -13.85 5.87
C ILE A 66 12.35 -13.39 4.59
N LYS A 67 13.17 -14.24 3.96
CA LYS A 67 13.91 -13.91 2.73
C LYS A 67 12.98 -13.63 1.55
N PHE A 68 11.80 -14.27 1.51
CA PHE A 68 10.80 -13.94 0.50
C PHE A 68 10.42 -12.46 0.61
N TRP A 69 9.96 -12.06 1.78
CA TRP A 69 9.38 -10.73 2.04
C TRP A 69 10.41 -9.60 1.94
N VAL A 70 11.61 -9.84 2.46
CA VAL A 70 12.71 -8.85 2.40
C VAL A 70 13.23 -8.67 0.97
N GLY A 71 13.19 -9.72 0.15
CA GLY A 71 13.70 -9.71 -1.22
C GLY A 71 12.68 -9.29 -2.28
N ILE A 72 11.50 -8.77 -1.92
CA ILE A 72 10.53 -8.27 -2.89
C ILE A 72 11.10 -7.04 -3.59
N PRO A 73 11.15 -6.97 -4.93
CA PRO A 73 11.59 -5.77 -5.65
C PRO A 73 10.61 -4.62 -5.48
N VAL A 74 11.09 -3.40 -5.64
CA VAL A 74 10.24 -2.20 -5.68
C VAL A 74 9.39 -2.24 -6.95
N MET A 75 8.10 -1.90 -6.83
CA MET A 75 7.19 -1.79 -7.97
C MET A 75 7.63 -0.64 -8.89
N PRO A 76 7.61 -0.82 -10.23
CA PRO A 76 7.85 0.28 -11.15
C PRO A 76 6.93 1.48 -10.85
N GLY A 77 7.50 2.68 -10.74
CA GLY A 77 6.77 3.90 -10.40
C GLY A 77 6.49 4.11 -8.90
N ALA A 78 6.79 3.15 -8.02
CA ALA A 78 6.54 3.27 -6.59
C ALA A 78 7.17 4.52 -5.97
N LYS A 79 8.41 4.85 -6.33
CA LYS A 79 9.08 6.07 -5.83
C LYS A 79 8.30 7.34 -6.20
N LYS A 80 7.77 7.42 -7.42
CA LYS A 80 6.96 8.54 -7.88
C LYS A 80 5.66 8.65 -7.07
N LEU A 81 4.98 7.52 -6.85
CA LEU A 81 3.75 7.47 -6.07
C LEU A 81 4.01 7.85 -4.62
N VAL A 82 5.00 7.24 -3.97
CA VAL A 82 5.35 7.54 -2.55
C VAL A 82 5.72 9.00 -2.37
N ASN A 83 6.54 9.57 -3.26
CA ASN A 83 6.87 11.00 -3.22
C ASN A 83 5.64 11.90 -3.37
N TYR A 84 4.64 11.49 -4.16
CA TYR A 84 3.40 12.24 -4.31
C TYR A 84 2.54 12.15 -3.04
N VAL A 85 2.28 10.96 -2.54
CA VAL A 85 1.41 10.77 -1.36
C VAL A 85 2.06 11.27 -0.07
N SER A 86 3.40 11.35 0.01
CA SER A 86 4.11 11.86 1.17
C SER A 86 3.92 13.36 1.43
N GLN A 87 3.27 14.07 0.52
CA GLN A 87 2.86 15.47 0.71
C GLN A 87 1.59 15.57 1.57
N TYR A 88 0.94 14.44 1.84
CA TYR A 88 -0.29 14.31 2.60
C TYR A 88 -0.07 13.40 3.82
N ASP A 89 -1.08 13.30 4.68
CA ASP A 89 -1.08 12.26 5.72
C ASP A 89 -1.27 10.90 5.04
N TYR A 90 -0.26 10.02 5.18
CA TYR A 90 -0.32 8.69 4.59
C TYR A 90 0.21 7.60 5.52
N GLU A 91 -0.38 6.44 5.41
CA GLU A 91 -0.04 5.25 6.16
C GLU A 91 0.07 4.03 5.22
N ILE A 92 0.91 3.08 5.57
CA ILE A 92 0.90 1.77 4.91
C ILE A 92 -0.20 0.90 5.52
N LEU A 93 -1.04 0.30 4.67
CA LEU A 93 -2.08 -0.63 5.09
C LEU A 93 -1.97 -1.94 4.30
N THR A 94 -1.30 -2.92 4.87
CA THR A 94 -0.93 -4.16 4.17
C THR A 94 -1.44 -5.42 4.88
N ALA A 95 -1.75 -6.45 4.09
CA ALA A 95 -2.16 -7.74 4.60
C ALA A 95 -0.93 -8.65 4.83
N PRO A 96 -0.71 -9.15 6.05
CA PRO A 96 0.31 -10.15 6.30
C PRO A 96 -0.23 -11.55 5.95
N SER A 97 0.67 -12.50 5.67
CA SER A 97 0.32 -13.93 5.77
C SER A 97 0.06 -14.31 7.25
N ILE A 98 -0.43 -15.51 7.48
CA ILE A 98 -0.68 -16.01 8.83
C ILE A 98 0.61 -16.20 9.65
N ARG A 99 1.77 -16.24 9.00
CA ARG A 99 3.08 -16.44 9.63
C ARG A 99 3.69 -15.09 10.04
N LYS A 100 4.24 -15.03 11.25
CA LYS A 100 4.89 -13.82 11.77
C LYS A 100 6.04 -13.29 10.89
N GLN A 101 6.67 -14.16 10.10
CA GLN A 101 7.77 -13.81 9.20
C GLN A 101 7.34 -12.79 8.14
N SER A 102 6.08 -12.80 7.69
CA SER A 102 5.61 -11.81 6.73
C SER A 102 5.56 -10.40 7.33
N ARG A 103 5.05 -10.25 8.56
CA ARG A 103 5.05 -8.96 9.26
C ARG A 103 6.46 -8.43 9.49
N ILE A 104 7.36 -9.30 9.97
CA ILE A 104 8.76 -8.94 10.21
C ILE A 104 9.43 -8.56 8.89
N GLY A 105 9.28 -9.39 7.85
CA GLY A 105 9.90 -9.14 6.54
C GLY A 105 9.41 -7.86 5.88
N LYS A 106 8.11 -7.58 5.91
CA LYS A 106 7.53 -6.32 5.42
C LYS A 106 8.07 -5.10 6.20
N MET A 107 8.19 -5.19 7.51
CA MET A 107 8.79 -4.12 8.31
C MET A 107 10.27 -3.90 7.99
N VAL A 108 11.04 -4.98 7.78
CA VAL A 108 12.45 -4.89 7.35
C VAL A 108 12.54 -4.28 5.96
N TRP A 109 11.67 -4.70 5.03
CA TRP A 109 11.59 -4.14 3.68
C TRP A 109 11.37 -2.63 3.70
N LEU A 110 10.36 -2.16 4.46
CA LEU A 110 10.00 -0.74 4.57
C LEU A 110 11.08 0.10 5.27
N ARG A 111 11.67 -0.41 6.36
CA ARG A 111 12.50 0.41 7.26
C ARG A 111 14.00 0.25 7.07
N LYS A 112 14.45 -0.78 6.36
CA LYS A 112 15.88 -1.10 6.21
C LYS A 112 16.29 -1.27 4.75
N VAL A 113 15.57 -2.10 3.99
CA VAL A 113 15.98 -2.44 2.61
C VAL A 113 15.64 -1.31 1.64
N HIS A 114 14.44 -0.74 1.77
CA HIS A 114 13.93 0.32 0.90
C HIS A 114 13.52 1.59 1.67
N SER A 115 14.25 1.88 2.74
CA SER A 115 14.00 3.10 3.54
C SER A 115 14.16 4.40 2.75
N ASP A 116 14.99 4.38 1.70
CA ASP A 116 15.20 5.50 0.77
C ASP A 116 13.99 5.78 -0.14
N LEU A 117 13.03 4.84 -0.20
CA LEU A 117 11.77 5.04 -0.90
C LEU A 117 10.88 6.06 -0.16
N PHE A 118 11.02 6.19 1.15
CA PHE A 118 10.13 6.94 2.00
C PHE A 118 10.81 8.21 2.54
N PRO A 119 10.35 9.42 2.17
CA PRO A 119 10.86 10.68 2.74
C PRO A 119 10.69 10.72 4.27
N ASN A 120 9.60 10.16 4.78
CA ASN A 120 9.30 10.01 6.20
C ASN A 120 8.93 8.54 6.47
N THR A 121 9.27 8.03 7.65
CA THR A 121 8.87 6.66 8.02
C THR A 121 7.37 6.59 8.24
N PRO A 122 6.61 5.92 7.36
CA PRO A 122 5.16 5.86 7.49
C PRO A 122 4.74 4.99 8.67
N LYS A 123 3.56 5.27 9.23
CA LYS A 123 2.88 4.31 10.10
C LYS A 123 2.48 3.09 9.29
N VAL A 124 2.58 1.90 9.90
CA VAL A 124 2.29 0.63 9.23
C VAL A 124 1.18 -0.10 9.96
N ASN A 125 0.09 -0.34 9.25
CA ASN A 125 -1.07 -1.08 9.73
C ASN A 125 -1.11 -2.46 9.06
N PHE A 126 -1.23 -3.49 9.88
CA PHE A 126 -1.40 -4.86 9.43
C PHE A 126 -2.84 -5.29 9.64
N LYS A 127 -3.58 -5.49 8.56
CA LYS A 127 -4.95 -6.03 8.56
C LYS A 127 -5.08 -7.14 7.53
N PRO A 128 -5.83 -8.20 7.79
CA PRO A 128 -6.21 -9.14 6.74
C PRO A 128 -6.86 -8.39 5.56
N ALA A 129 -6.66 -8.86 4.33
CA ALA A 129 -7.17 -8.16 3.14
C ALA A 129 -8.67 -7.85 3.22
N LYS A 130 -9.46 -8.80 3.75
CA LYS A 130 -10.93 -8.64 3.94
C LYS A 130 -11.30 -7.66 5.07
N GLU A 131 -10.36 -7.27 5.93
CA GLU A 131 -10.57 -6.43 7.11
C GLU A 131 -9.86 -5.07 7.00
N LYS A 132 -9.29 -4.72 5.84
CA LYS A 132 -8.62 -3.42 5.66
C LYS A 132 -9.52 -2.24 6.02
N HIS A 133 -10.81 -2.32 5.69
CA HIS A 133 -11.82 -1.32 6.06
C HIS A 133 -11.98 -1.11 7.57
N GLN A 134 -11.48 -2.04 8.40
CA GLN A 134 -11.49 -1.93 9.86
C GLN A 134 -10.21 -1.31 10.43
N VAL A 135 -9.45 -0.57 9.63
CA VAL A 135 -8.24 0.14 10.10
C VAL A 135 -8.57 1.20 11.13
N LYS A 136 -9.77 1.76 11.06
CA LYS A 136 -10.35 2.68 12.03
C LYS A 136 -11.86 2.38 12.21
N PRO A 137 -12.49 2.89 13.29
CA PRO A 137 -13.89 2.56 13.61
C PRO A 137 -14.91 2.96 12.53
N SER A 138 -14.66 4.04 11.81
CA SER A 138 -15.54 4.54 10.75
C SER A 138 -14.72 5.19 9.66
N LEU A 139 -14.98 4.82 8.41
CA LEU A 139 -14.38 5.44 7.23
C LEU A 139 -15.25 6.61 6.74
N THR A 140 -14.59 7.59 6.15
CA THR A 140 -15.20 8.74 5.47
C THR A 140 -14.63 8.86 4.07
N LYS A 141 -15.23 9.73 3.24
CA LYS A 141 -14.71 10.00 1.89
C LYS A 141 -13.29 10.55 1.87
N SER A 142 -12.83 11.09 2.99
CA SER A 142 -11.45 11.56 3.16
C SER A 142 -10.46 10.43 3.47
N ASP A 143 -10.92 9.21 3.73
CA ASP A 143 -10.09 8.03 3.90
C ASP A 143 -9.91 7.34 2.55
N ILE A 144 -8.75 7.52 1.93
CA ILE A 144 -8.45 7.02 0.59
C ILE A 144 -7.62 5.74 0.70
N LEU A 145 -8.07 4.64 0.09
CA LEU A 145 -7.27 3.42 -0.05
C LEU A 145 -6.78 3.26 -1.48
N ILE A 146 -5.48 3.04 -1.64
CA ILE A 146 -4.85 2.64 -2.90
C ILE A 146 -4.46 1.17 -2.78
N ASP A 147 -5.07 0.29 -3.56
CA ASP A 147 -4.92 -1.17 -3.50
C ASP A 147 -5.06 -1.77 -4.91
N ASP A 148 -4.34 -2.84 -5.21
CA ASP A 148 -4.38 -3.53 -6.51
C ASP A 148 -5.57 -4.51 -6.65
N LYS A 149 -6.31 -4.76 -5.56
CA LYS A 149 -7.41 -5.73 -5.52
C LYS A 149 -8.76 -5.05 -5.56
N ALA A 150 -9.49 -5.25 -6.67
CA ALA A 150 -10.82 -4.69 -6.86
C ALA A 150 -11.77 -5.01 -5.70
N SER A 151 -11.78 -6.27 -5.20
CA SER A 151 -12.64 -6.66 -4.08
C SER A 151 -12.33 -5.92 -2.77
N THR A 152 -11.08 -5.52 -2.54
CA THR A 152 -10.70 -4.70 -1.39
C THR A 152 -11.22 -3.26 -1.57
N ILE A 153 -11.07 -2.70 -2.76
CA ILE A 153 -11.57 -1.38 -3.14
C ILE A 153 -13.10 -1.32 -3.04
N ASP A 154 -13.80 -2.33 -3.54
CA ASP A 154 -15.27 -2.41 -3.45
C ASP A 154 -15.74 -2.40 -1.99
N THR A 155 -15.09 -3.19 -1.13
CA THR A 155 -15.40 -3.23 0.30
C THR A 155 -15.12 -1.88 0.98
N TRP A 156 -14.00 -1.24 0.65
CA TRP A 156 -13.64 0.07 1.19
C TRP A 156 -14.66 1.14 0.81
N ASN A 157 -15.08 1.18 -0.45
CA ASN A 157 -16.10 2.10 -0.93
C ASN A 157 -17.47 1.85 -0.27
N ALA A 158 -17.87 0.58 -0.13
CA ALA A 158 -19.13 0.20 0.51
C ALA A 158 -19.17 0.59 2.00
N THR A 159 -18.02 0.73 2.65
CA THR A 159 -17.90 1.13 4.07
C THR A 159 -17.67 2.62 4.29
N GLY A 160 -17.79 3.44 3.24
CA GLY A 160 -17.81 4.91 3.32
C GLY A 160 -16.51 5.60 2.92
N GLY A 161 -15.43 4.88 2.66
CA GLY A 161 -14.16 5.42 2.18
C GLY A 161 -14.16 5.78 0.70
N THR A 162 -13.00 6.19 0.20
CA THR A 162 -12.72 6.40 -1.24
C THR A 162 -11.63 5.41 -1.66
N GLY A 163 -11.96 4.46 -2.53
CA GLY A 163 -11.02 3.46 -3.02
C GLY A 163 -10.50 3.81 -4.41
N ILE A 164 -9.19 3.70 -4.61
CA ILE A 164 -8.51 3.84 -5.90
C ILE A 164 -7.89 2.49 -6.25
N LEU A 165 -8.39 1.86 -7.31
CA LEU A 165 -7.80 0.64 -7.85
C LEU A 165 -6.47 0.98 -8.53
N TYR A 166 -5.39 0.48 -7.96
CA TYR A 166 -4.05 0.69 -8.51
C TYR A 166 -3.87 -0.07 -9.82
N THR A 167 -3.45 0.63 -10.86
CA THR A 167 -3.02 0.06 -12.15
C THR A 167 -1.64 0.56 -12.56
N SER A 168 -1.31 1.79 -12.16
CA SER A 168 0.03 2.39 -12.30
C SER A 168 0.13 3.62 -11.39
N ALA A 169 1.36 4.03 -11.08
CA ALA A 169 1.61 5.25 -10.32
C ALA A 169 1.00 6.49 -11.00
N ASP A 170 1.13 6.61 -12.32
CA ASP A 170 0.63 7.76 -13.08
C ASP A 170 -0.90 7.87 -13.05
N ASN A 171 -1.57 6.74 -13.24
CA ASN A 171 -3.04 6.70 -13.17
C ASN A 171 -3.54 7.01 -11.75
N THR A 172 -2.88 6.47 -10.74
CA THR A 172 -3.24 6.74 -9.33
C THR A 172 -3.05 8.20 -8.97
N ILE A 173 -1.91 8.81 -9.34
CA ILE A 173 -1.66 10.25 -9.11
C ILE A 173 -2.69 11.11 -9.85
N LYS A 174 -3.08 10.73 -11.07
CA LYS A 174 -4.14 11.43 -11.78
C LYS A 174 -5.46 11.39 -11.00
N GLN A 175 -5.88 10.22 -10.51
CA GLN A 175 -7.10 10.07 -9.72
C GLN A 175 -7.05 10.87 -8.41
N LEU A 176 -5.89 10.91 -7.73
CA LEU A 176 -5.70 11.74 -6.54
C LEU A 176 -5.88 13.23 -6.86
N LYS A 177 -5.31 13.72 -7.99
CA LYS A 177 -5.51 15.11 -8.46
C LYS A 177 -6.97 15.40 -8.78
N ASP A 178 -7.68 14.46 -9.38
CA ASP A 178 -9.12 14.62 -9.70
C ASP A 178 -9.97 14.72 -8.40
N LEU A 179 -9.45 14.23 -7.26
CA LEU A 179 -10.03 14.39 -5.92
C LEU A 179 -9.60 15.69 -5.22
N GLY A 180 -8.70 16.49 -5.83
CA GLY A 180 -8.23 17.76 -5.28
C GLY A 180 -6.96 17.66 -4.42
N LEU A 181 -6.25 16.52 -4.48
CA LEU A 181 -4.97 16.32 -3.81
C LEU A 181 -3.81 16.69 -4.72
#